data_bfd22a83ec021b2e633f177e17007fed
#
_entry.id   bfd22a83ec021b2e633f177e17007fed
#
_cell.length_a   1.000
_cell.length_b   1.000
_cell.length_c   1.000
_cell.angle_alpha   90.00
_cell.angle_beta   90.00
_cell.angle_gamma   90.00
#
_symmetry.space_group_name_H-M   'P 1'
#
loop_
_entity.id
_entity.type
_entity.pdbx_description
1 polymer ?
#
loop_
_entity_poly.entity_id
_entity_poly.type
_entity_poly.pdbx_seq_one_letter_code
_entity_poly.pdbx_strand_id
1 'polypeptide(L)' 'MNTKSELDVAVVGVTGAVGEVMLRLLEERNFPVRNLYALASERSAGSTILFRGKAVRVENLAEFDFSKV' A
#
# COMPACT_ATOMS: atom_id res chain seq x y z
N MET A 1 -8.18 6.33 -23.21
CA MET A 1 -8.18 6.04 -22.52
C MET A 1 -8.21 6.38 -21.55
N ASN A 2 -8.39 6.28 -21.06
CA ASN A 2 -8.35 6.54 -20.14
C ASN A 2 -8.03 6.20 -19.32
N THR A 3 -7.92 5.79 -19.75
CA THR A 3 -7.27 5.46 -18.89
C THR A 3 -7.12 5.81 -17.50
N LYS A 4 -7.99 6.21 -16.97
CA LYS A 4 -7.94 6.71 -15.61
C LYS A 4 -8.64 5.86 -14.60
N SER A 5 -8.78 4.59 -14.87
CA SER A 5 -9.31 3.67 -13.88
C SER A 5 -8.33 3.58 -12.73
N GLU A 6 -8.74 4.04 -11.57
CA GLU A 6 -7.93 3.93 -10.37
C GLU A 6 -8.14 2.55 -9.75
N LEU A 7 -7.10 2.03 -9.14
CA LEU A 7 -7.11 0.69 -8.58
C LEU A 7 -6.91 0.72 -7.07
N ASP A 8 -7.52 -0.23 -6.40
CA ASP A 8 -7.23 -0.45 -4.99
C ASP A 8 -6.04 -1.40 -4.94
N VAL A 9 -4.96 -0.96 -4.30
CA VAL A 9 -3.69 -1.66 -4.31
C VAL A 9 -3.29 -2.07 -2.90
N ALA A 10 -2.86 -3.31 -2.75
CA ALA A 10 -2.32 -3.78 -1.48
C ALA A 10 -0.84 -4.06 -1.65
N VAL A 11 -0.02 -3.54 -0.74
CA VAL A 11 1.41 -3.81 -0.74
C VAL A 11 1.73 -4.64 0.49
N VAL A 12 2.18 -5.87 0.26
CA VAL A 12 2.49 -6.82 1.31
C VAL A 12 3.96 -6.65 1.73
N GLY A 13 4.21 -6.69 3.04
CA GLY A 13 5.55 -6.50 3.54
C GLY A 13 6.01 -5.06 3.44
N VAL A 14 5.09 -4.14 3.61
CA VAL A 14 5.30 -2.71 3.37
C VAL A 14 6.40 -2.11 4.24
N THR A 15 6.67 -2.70 5.41
CA THR A 15 7.70 -2.19 6.30
C THR A 15 9.09 -2.75 6.01
N GLY A 16 9.20 -3.68 5.07
CA GLY A 16 10.48 -4.23 4.65
C GLY A 16 11.09 -3.41 3.52
N ALA A 17 12.33 -3.74 3.16
CA ALA A 17 13.06 -3.01 2.12
C ALA A 17 12.35 -3.10 0.78
N VAL A 18 11.83 -4.26 0.44
CA VAL A 18 11.15 -4.46 -0.84
C VAL A 18 9.85 -3.66 -0.88
N GLY A 19 9.10 -3.66 0.23
CA GLY A 19 7.86 -2.89 0.30
C GLY A 19 8.10 -1.41 0.14
N GLU A 20 9.18 -0.91 0.73
CA GLU A 20 9.57 0.48 0.62
C GLU A 20 9.86 0.85 -0.84
N VAL A 21 10.57 -0.02 -1.55
CA VAL A 21 10.85 0.20 -2.97
C VAL A 21 9.56 0.20 -3.78
N MET A 22 8.63 -0.72 -3.47
CA MET A 22 7.35 -0.78 -4.18
C MET A 22 6.56 0.51 -4.03
N LEU A 23 6.51 1.06 -2.81
CA LEU A 23 5.81 2.31 -2.58
C LEU A 23 6.44 3.44 -3.38
N ARG A 24 7.77 3.48 -3.40
CA ARG A 24 8.47 4.51 -4.15
C ARG A 24 8.17 4.41 -5.65
N LEU A 25 8.14 3.20 -6.19
CA LEU A 25 7.84 2.99 -7.59
C LEU A 25 6.43 3.44 -7.94
N LEU A 26 5.47 3.15 -7.07
CA LEU A 26 4.09 3.60 -7.30
C LEU A 26 4.01 5.12 -7.37
N GLU A 27 4.77 5.80 -6.51
CA GLU A 27 4.80 7.26 -6.52
C GLU A 27 5.50 7.81 -7.76
N GLU A 28 6.67 7.26 -8.07
CA GLU A 28 7.48 7.77 -9.18
C GLU A 28 6.81 7.57 -10.52
N ARG A 29 6.10 6.47 -10.66
CA ARG A 29 5.43 6.14 -11.91
C ARG A 29 4.02 6.70 -11.99
N ASN A 30 3.63 7.42 -10.95
CA ASN A 30 2.31 8.04 -10.90
C ASN A 30 1.21 7.01 -11.17
N PHE A 31 1.37 5.83 -10.58
CA PHE A 31 0.44 4.74 -10.75
C PHE A 31 -0.95 5.14 -10.22
N PRO A 32 -2.03 4.79 -10.92
CA PRO A 32 -3.38 5.25 -10.52
C PRO A 32 -3.91 4.45 -9.34
N VAL A 33 -3.53 4.85 -8.13
CA VAL A 33 -3.95 4.21 -6.90
C VAL A 33 -5.12 4.98 -6.30
N ARG A 34 -6.26 4.31 -6.16
CA ARG A 34 -7.42 4.91 -5.49
C ARG A 34 -7.29 4.76 -3.98
N ASN A 35 -7.06 3.54 -3.54
CA ASN A 35 -6.82 3.27 -2.13
C ASN A 35 -5.60 2.39 -2.00
N LEU A 36 -4.71 2.73 -1.07
CA LEU A 36 -3.54 1.93 -0.79
C LEU A 36 -3.74 1.22 0.55
N TYR A 37 -3.59 -0.09 0.52
CA TYR A 37 -3.63 -0.90 1.72
C TYR A 37 -2.21 -1.36 2.03
N ALA A 38 -1.66 -0.87 3.13
CA ALA A 38 -0.31 -1.20 3.55
C ALA A 38 -0.40 -2.38 4.51
N LEU A 39 0.20 -3.49 4.15
CA LEU A 39 0.07 -4.74 4.90
C LEU A 39 1.42 -5.23 5.39
N ALA A 40 1.43 -5.75 6.61
CA ALA A 40 2.64 -6.30 7.19
C ALA A 40 2.26 -7.34 8.23
N SER A 41 3.28 -7.98 8.84
CA SER A 41 3.03 -8.95 9.87
C SER A 41 2.41 -8.27 11.10
N GLU A 42 1.85 -9.09 11.98
CA GLU A 42 1.26 -8.61 13.22
C GLU A 42 2.20 -7.70 14.00
N ARG A 43 3.49 -8.01 13.96
CA ARG A 43 4.50 -7.24 14.68
C ARG A 43 4.56 -5.79 14.20
N SER A 44 4.36 -5.58 12.91
CA SER A 44 4.46 -4.25 12.31
C SER A 44 3.11 -3.57 12.16
N ALA A 45 2.02 -4.29 12.36
CA ALA A 45 0.68 -3.72 12.22
C ALA A 45 0.49 -2.60 13.26
N GLY A 46 -0.20 -1.56 12.85
CA GLY A 46 -0.44 -0.40 13.71
C GLY A 46 0.56 0.73 13.50
N SER A 47 1.67 0.46 12.83
CA SER A 47 2.60 1.54 12.48
C SER A 47 2.02 2.32 11.31
N THR A 48 2.69 3.41 10.95
CA THR A 48 2.23 4.28 9.89
C THR A 48 3.35 4.49 8.87
N ILE A 49 2.98 4.52 7.60
CA ILE A 49 3.93 4.85 6.54
C ILE A 49 3.39 6.06 5.78
N LEU A 50 4.25 6.69 5.01
CA LEU A 50 3.84 7.81 4.17
C LEU A 50 3.74 7.37 2.72
N PHE A 51 2.65 7.76 2.07
CA PHE A 51 2.47 7.52 0.65
C PHE A 51 1.84 8.76 0.03
N ARG A 52 2.55 9.35 -0.92
CA ARG A 52 2.11 10.60 -1.57
C ARG A 52 1.79 11.69 -0.54
N GLY A 53 2.60 11.75 0.51
CA GLY A 53 2.45 12.75 1.54
C GLY A 53 1.34 12.49 2.54
N LYS A 54 0.66 11.36 2.43
CA LYS A 54 -0.42 11.01 3.35
C LYS A 54 0.01 9.86 4.25
N ALA A 55 -0.43 9.93 5.50
CA ALA A 55 -0.16 8.85 6.46
C ALA A 55 -1.10 7.68 6.17
N VAL A 56 -0.54 6.50 6.02
CA VAL A 56 -1.31 5.29 5.79
C VAL A 56 -1.00 4.31 6.90
N ARG A 57 -2.04 3.81 7.57
CA ARG A 57 -1.87 2.87 8.65
C ARG A 57 -1.56 1.48 8.11
N VAL A 58 -0.58 0.83 8.70
CA VAL A 58 -0.20 -0.53 8.33
C VAL A 58 -1.14 -1.51 9.02
N GLU A 59 -1.75 -2.40 8.24
CA GLU A 59 -2.70 -3.40 8.75
C GLU A 59 -2.06 -4.78 8.80
N ASN A 60 -2.64 -5.64 9.62
CA ASN A 60 -2.16 -7.00 9.78
C ASN A 60 -2.56 -7.82 8.55
N LEU A 61 -1.56 -8.33 7.84
CA LEU A 61 -1.78 -9.12 6.63
C LEU A 61 -2.70 -10.32 6.89
N ALA A 62 -2.57 -10.94 8.05
CA ALA A 62 -3.35 -12.14 8.35
C ALA A 62 -4.85 -11.86 8.51
N GLU A 63 -5.21 -10.61 8.75
CA GLU A 63 -6.60 -10.22 8.96
C GLU A 63 -7.20 -9.44 7.81
N PHE A 64 -6.40 -9.19 6.77
CA PHE A 64 -6.85 -8.36 5.66
C PHE A 64 -7.80 -9.11 4.74
N ASP A 65 -8.86 -8.44 4.33
CA ASP A 65 -9.83 -9.00 3.39
C ASP A 65 -9.41 -8.63 1.96
N PHE A 66 -8.83 -9.58 1.24
CA PHE A 66 -8.32 -9.34 -0.10
C PHE A 66 -9.43 -9.10 -1.14
N SER A 67 -10.67 -9.24 -0.77
CA SER A 67 -11.76 -8.91 -1.69
C SER A 67 -11.84 -7.41 -1.94
N LYS A 68 -11.14 -6.60 -1.15
CA LYS A 68 -11.11 -5.15 -1.33
C LYS A 68 -10.22 -4.69 -2.49
N VAL A 69 -9.38 -5.59 -2.99
CA VAL A 69 -8.44 -5.22 -4.07
C VAL A 69 -8.61 -6.08 -5.29
#